data_e7d1d8e466a9772558d4450ddff15baa
#
_entry.id   e7d1d8e466a9772558d4450ddff15baa
#
_cell.length_a   1.000
_cell.length_b   1.000
_cell.length_c   1.000
_cell.angle_alpha   90.00
_cell.angle_beta   90.00
_cell.angle_gamma   90.00
#
_symmetry.space_group_name_H-M   'P 1'
#
loop_
_entity.id
_entity.type
_entity.pdbx_description
1 polymer ?
#
loop_
_entity_poly.entity_id
_entity_poly.type
_entity_poly.pdbx_seq_one_letter_code
_entity_poly.pdbx_strand_id
1 'polypeptide(L)'
;MRKSLSSLAVLGLGLTMAGLGTAAPAAASPVAEPHAGFVAQSSQSSPSARSADSDASRAFFQAVLASVAEKRAENPSAAAAVTVVYDASRAPTFSAQIARSTQIWNSSVSNVKLQSGSASAADFSYREGNDSRGSYASTDGRGNGYIFLDYRQNQQYDSTRVTAHETGHVLGLPDHYSGPCSELMSGGGPGPSCTNAVPNAAERSRVNRLWAGGLAAAMDKALEKSAR
;
A
#
# COMPACT_ATOMS: atom_id res chain seq x y z
N MET A 1 26.54 -14.89 -77.70
CA MET A 1 25.83 -16.07 -78.25
C MET A 1 24.60 -16.25 -77.32
N ARG A 2 23.43 -15.83 -77.79
CA ARG A 2 22.28 -16.64 -78.28
C ARG A 2 22.02 -17.84 -77.37
N LYS A 3 20.85 -18.08 -76.82
CA LYS A 3 19.45 -18.19 -77.27
C LYS A 3 18.54 -18.19 -76.03
N SER A 4 17.45 -17.47 -75.94
CA SER A 4 16.11 -17.75 -76.51
C SER A 4 15.24 -18.76 -75.74
N LEU A 5 14.14 -18.25 -75.15
CA LEU A 5 12.74 -18.72 -75.21
C LEU A 5 12.38 -20.06 -74.55
N SER A 6 11.44 -20.06 -73.63
CA SER A 6 10.04 -20.36 -73.95
C SER A 6 9.12 -20.24 -72.72
N SER A 7 8.00 -19.58 -72.94
CA SER A 7 6.82 -19.50 -72.14
C SER A 7 6.12 -20.86 -71.99
N LEU A 8 5.56 -21.15 -70.80
CA LEU A 8 4.40 -22.04 -70.73
C LEU A 8 3.49 -21.54 -69.56
N ALA A 9 2.33 -21.11 -69.97
CA ALA A 9 1.21 -20.81 -69.05
C ALA A 9 0.54 -22.12 -68.64
N VAL A 10 0.27 -22.28 -67.40
CA VAL A 10 -0.67 -23.29 -66.89
C VAL A 10 -1.66 -22.60 -65.98
N LEU A 11 -2.92 -22.58 -66.43
CA LEU A 11 -4.10 -22.35 -65.63
C LEU A 11 -4.23 -23.49 -64.60
N GLY A 12 -4.55 -23.17 -63.37
CA GLY A 12 -4.88 -24.21 -62.37
C GLY A 12 -5.50 -23.65 -61.11
N LEU A 13 -6.79 -23.61 -61.13
CA LEU A 13 -7.73 -23.93 -60.04
C LEU A 13 -7.54 -23.29 -58.68
N GLY A 14 -8.49 -22.43 -58.31
CA GLY A 14 -8.66 -21.89 -56.95
C GLY A 14 -8.96 -22.99 -55.92
N LEU A 15 -8.23 -22.91 -54.82
CA LEU A 15 -8.57 -23.62 -53.59
C LEU A 15 -8.74 -22.59 -52.50
N THR A 16 -9.99 -22.30 -52.14
CA THR A 16 -10.34 -21.48 -50.98
C THR A 16 -10.00 -22.26 -49.70
N MET A 17 -8.87 -21.96 -49.11
CA MET A 17 -8.57 -22.41 -47.74
C MET A 17 -9.30 -21.49 -46.77
N ALA A 18 -10.31 -22.01 -46.12
CA ALA A 18 -10.92 -21.42 -44.92
C ALA A 18 -9.84 -21.32 -43.85
N GLY A 19 -9.41 -20.11 -43.57
CA GLY A 19 -8.50 -19.82 -42.44
C GLY A 19 -9.16 -20.14 -41.12
N LEU A 20 -8.75 -21.22 -40.46
CA LEU A 20 -8.97 -21.45 -39.06
C LEU A 20 -8.19 -20.37 -38.29
N GLY A 21 -8.90 -19.33 -37.89
CA GLY A 21 -8.38 -18.33 -36.97
C GLY A 21 -8.06 -19.01 -35.64
N THR A 22 -6.79 -19.24 -35.37
CA THR A 22 -6.33 -19.57 -34.00
C THR A 22 -6.54 -18.33 -33.17
N ALA A 23 -7.59 -18.33 -32.33
CA ALA A 23 -7.74 -17.36 -31.27
C ALA A 23 -6.52 -17.50 -30.33
N ALA A 24 -5.67 -16.48 -30.31
CA ALA A 24 -4.62 -16.37 -29.30
C ALA A 24 -5.29 -16.34 -27.93
N PRO A 25 -4.77 -17.07 -26.93
CA PRO A 25 -5.29 -16.96 -25.59
C PRO A 25 -5.10 -15.49 -25.14
N ALA A 26 -6.18 -14.84 -24.75
CA ALA A 26 -6.12 -13.53 -24.12
C ALA A 26 -5.25 -13.71 -22.86
N ALA A 27 -4.08 -13.08 -22.86
CA ALA A 27 -3.25 -13.00 -21.67
C ALA A 27 -4.11 -12.32 -20.59
N ALA A 28 -4.42 -13.05 -19.54
CA ALA A 28 -5.07 -12.49 -18.36
C ALA A 28 -4.17 -11.37 -17.85
N SER A 29 -4.66 -10.14 -17.89
CA SER A 29 -3.97 -9.02 -17.25
C SER A 29 -3.79 -9.39 -15.77
N PRO A 30 -2.59 -9.17 -15.18
CA PRO A 30 -2.41 -9.43 -13.77
C PRO A 30 -3.43 -8.58 -13.01
N VAL A 31 -4.22 -9.24 -12.17
CA VAL A 31 -5.13 -8.56 -11.25
C VAL A 31 -4.24 -7.71 -10.35
N ALA A 32 -4.36 -6.39 -10.46
CA ALA A 32 -3.64 -5.47 -9.58
C ALA A 32 -4.07 -5.77 -8.14
N GLU A 33 -3.11 -6.09 -7.28
CA GLU A 33 -3.39 -6.28 -5.86
C GLU A 33 -3.99 -5.00 -5.28
N PRO A 34 -5.01 -5.10 -4.42
CA PRO A 34 -5.61 -3.94 -3.79
C PRO A 34 -4.59 -3.25 -2.90
N HIS A 35 -4.44 -1.94 -3.07
CA HIS A 35 -3.52 -1.10 -2.30
C HIS A 35 -4.18 0.25 -2.01
N ALA A 36 -3.96 0.77 -0.81
CA ALA A 36 -4.28 2.14 -0.46
C ALA A 36 -3.08 3.02 -0.77
N GLY A 37 -3.30 4.25 -1.20
CA GLY A 37 -2.16 5.08 -1.56
C GLY A 37 -2.46 6.57 -1.72
N PHE A 38 -1.39 7.34 -1.72
CA PHE A 38 -1.42 8.80 -1.87
C PHE A 38 -1.66 9.19 -3.33
N VAL A 39 -2.92 9.30 -3.74
CA VAL A 39 -3.29 9.66 -5.11
C VAL A 39 -4.02 11.00 -5.20
N ALA A 40 -3.98 11.62 -6.38
CA ALA A 40 -4.79 12.79 -6.67
C ALA A 40 -6.25 12.41 -6.85
N GLN A 41 -7.18 13.28 -6.46
CA GLN A 41 -8.64 13.07 -6.51
C GLN A 41 -9.14 12.59 -7.89
N SER A 42 -8.50 13.02 -8.99
CA SER A 42 -8.85 12.64 -10.35
C SER A 42 -8.64 11.15 -10.66
N SER A 43 -7.79 10.46 -9.89
CA SER A 43 -7.49 9.04 -10.09
C SER A 43 -8.48 8.11 -9.37
N GLN A 44 -9.35 8.64 -8.49
CA GLN A 44 -10.27 7.91 -7.62
C GLN A 44 -11.74 8.18 -7.97
N SER A 45 -12.09 8.22 -9.24
CA SER A 45 -13.44 8.63 -9.67
C SER A 45 -14.53 7.58 -9.43
N SER A 46 -14.20 6.28 -9.24
CA SER A 46 -15.21 5.23 -9.10
C SER A 46 -15.45 4.81 -7.63
N PRO A 47 -16.70 4.50 -7.24
CA PRO A 47 -17.01 3.97 -5.91
C PRO A 47 -16.30 2.63 -5.62
N SER A 48 -16.09 1.80 -6.63
CA SER A 48 -15.39 0.51 -6.50
C SER A 48 -13.90 0.67 -6.20
N ALA A 49 -13.22 1.69 -6.75
CA ALA A 49 -11.82 1.97 -6.39
C ALA A 49 -11.70 2.40 -4.92
N ARG A 50 -12.59 3.28 -4.45
CA ARG A 50 -12.60 3.71 -3.04
C ARG A 50 -12.89 2.58 -2.05
N SER A 51 -13.74 1.62 -2.40
CA SER A 51 -13.98 0.45 -1.54
C SER A 51 -12.77 -0.48 -1.50
N ALA A 52 -12.10 -0.70 -2.62
CA ALA A 52 -10.89 -1.51 -2.70
C ALA A 52 -9.75 -0.92 -1.84
N ASP A 53 -9.54 0.41 -1.88
CA ASP A 53 -8.54 1.10 -1.06
C ASP A 53 -8.87 0.99 0.44
N SER A 54 -10.14 1.16 0.82
CA SER A 54 -10.59 0.96 2.21
C SER A 54 -10.38 -0.48 2.69
N ASP A 55 -10.58 -1.47 1.83
CA ASP A 55 -10.36 -2.88 2.16
C ASP A 55 -8.88 -3.20 2.27
N ALA A 56 -8.04 -2.63 1.39
CA ALA A 56 -6.58 -2.76 1.46
C ALA A 56 -6.01 -2.14 2.75
N SER A 57 -6.44 -0.92 3.11
CA SER A 57 -6.05 -0.26 4.37
C SER A 57 -6.45 -1.10 5.59
N ARG A 58 -7.66 -1.66 5.58
CA ARG A 58 -8.15 -2.52 6.65
C ARG A 58 -7.35 -3.81 6.74
N ALA A 59 -7.05 -4.45 5.62
CA ALA A 59 -6.25 -5.67 5.58
C ALA A 59 -4.84 -5.42 6.11
N PHE A 60 -4.22 -4.30 5.74
CA PHE A 60 -2.90 -3.94 6.25
C PHE A 60 -2.91 -3.71 7.77
N PHE A 61 -3.86 -2.93 8.26
CA PHE A 61 -4.03 -2.71 9.71
C PHE A 61 -4.22 -4.03 10.48
N GLN A 62 -5.05 -4.95 9.97
CA GLN A 62 -5.26 -6.26 10.61
C GLN A 62 -3.99 -7.11 10.60
N ALA A 63 -3.19 -7.07 9.54
CA ALA A 63 -1.91 -7.77 9.48
C ALA A 63 -0.93 -7.26 10.54
N VAL A 64 -0.82 -5.93 10.69
CA VAL A 64 0.04 -5.31 11.72
C VAL A 64 -0.46 -5.63 13.13
N LEU A 65 -1.77 -5.57 13.37
CA LEU A 65 -2.36 -5.96 14.67
C LEU A 65 -2.04 -7.41 15.03
N ALA A 66 -2.16 -8.33 14.06
CA ALA A 66 -1.85 -9.75 14.27
C ALA A 66 -0.38 -9.96 14.63
N SER A 67 0.55 -9.33 13.89
CA SER A 67 1.99 -9.39 14.18
C SER A 67 2.31 -8.88 15.59
N VAL A 68 1.77 -7.73 15.97
CA VAL A 68 1.97 -7.15 17.32
C VAL A 68 1.36 -8.04 18.40
N ALA A 69 0.18 -8.61 18.17
CA ALA A 69 -0.48 -9.49 19.12
C ALA A 69 0.29 -10.79 19.35
N GLU A 70 0.83 -11.42 18.29
CA GLU A 70 1.68 -12.61 18.40
C GLU A 70 2.93 -12.33 19.25
N LYS A 71 3.66 -11.26 18.96
CA LYS A 71 4.84 -10.84 19.77
C LYS A 71 4.49 -10.55 21.24
N ARG A 72 3.33 -9.96 21.48
CA ARG A 72 2.87 -9.63 22.82
C ARG A 72 2.41 -10.87 23.60
N ALA A 73 1.84 -11.87 22.92
CA ALA A 73 1.52 -13.16 23.52
C ALA A 73 2.78 -13.92 23.99
N GLU A 74 3.90 -13.75 23.28
CA GLU A 74 5.20 -14.31 23.67
C GLU A 74 5.81 -13.56 24.88
N ASN A 75 5.46 -12.26 25.09
CA ASN A 75 5.96 -11.40 26.16
C ASN A 75 4.82 -10.63 26.86
N PRO A 76 4.00 -11.27 27.71
CA PRO A 76 2.81 -10.66 28.32
C PRO A 76 3.08 -9.47 29.26
N SER A 77 4.31 -9.33 29.76
CA SER A 77 4.70 -8.24 30.68
C SER A 77 5.07 -6.93 30.01
N ALA A 78 4.95 -6.83 28.70
CA ALA A 78 5.29 -5.60 27.97
C ALA A 78 4.29 -4.46 28.21
N ALA A 79 4.82 -3.23 28.23
CA ALA A 79 4.20 -1.98 28.67
C ALA A 79 2.81 -1.65 28.08
N ALA A 80 2.10 -0.70 28.72
CA ALA A 80 0.72 -0.32 28.41
C ALA A 80 0.47 0.23 27.00
N ALA A 81 1.46 0.90 26.36
CA ALA A 81 1.36 1.36 24.98
C ALA A 81 1.84 0.26 24.02
N VAL A 82 1.11 0.07 22.93
CA VAL A 82 1.48 -0.86 21.87
C VAL A 82 2.64 -0.30 21.07
N THR A 83 3.71 -1.06 20.88
CA THR A 83 4.81 -0.70 20.00
C THR A 83 4.66 -1.43 18.67
N VAL A 84 4.62 -0.69 17.57
CA VAL A 84 4.69 -1.19 16.21
C VAL A 84 6.09 -0.93 15.68
N VAL A 85 6.81 -1.98 15.32
CA VAL A 85 8.18 -1.90 14.85
C VAL A 85 8.21 -1.86 13.33
N TYR A 86 8.97 -0.93 12.75
CA TYR A 86 9.18 -0.86 11.30
C TYR A 86 10.64 -1.03 10.91
N ASP A 87 10.87 -1.64 9.74
CA ASP A 87 12.16 -1.67 9.06
C ASP A 87 12.19 -0.65 7.92
N ALA A 88 13.12 0.30 7.99
CA ALA A 88 13.34 1.32 6.96
C ALA A 88 14.61 1.09 6.14
N SER A 89 15.29 -0.05 6.27
CA SER A 89 16.58 -0.33 5.61
C SER A 89 16.49 -0.31 4.08
N ARG A 90 15.27 -0.52 3.53
CA ARG A 90 15.01 -0.53 2.08
C ARG A 90 14.41 0.79 1.56
N ALA A 91 14.46 1.85 2.37
CA ALA A 91 14.04 3.21 2.00
C ALA A 91 15.01 4.27 2.55
N PRO A 92 16.33 4.17 2.26
CA PRO A 92 17.34 5.06 2.83
C PRO A 92 17.19 6.51 2.39
N THR A 93 16.70 6.77 1.17
CA THR A 93 16.46 8.12 0.64
C THR A 93 15.41 8.88 1.48
N PHE A 94 14.42 8.17 2.02
CA PHE A 94 13.34 8.75 2.81
C PHE A 94 13.54 8.62 4.33
N SER A 95 14.74 8.30 4.79
CA SER A 95 15.02 8.08 6.22
C SER A 95 14.61 9.27 7.12
N ALA A 96 14.83 10.49 6.67
CA ALA A 96 14.43 11.70 7.39
C ALA A 96 12.90 11.88 7.46
N GLN A 97 12.20 11.62 6.34
CA GLN A 97 10.75 11.69 6.26
C GLN A 97 10.08 10.61 7.11
N ILE A 98 10.62 9.39 7.09
CA ILE A 98 10.17 8.28 7.94
C ILE A 98 10.34 8.62 9.43
N ALA A 99 11.51 9.12 9.82
CA ALA A 99 11.75 9.57 11.19
C ALA A 99 10.79 10.71 11.60
N ARG A 100 10.55 11.66 10.69
CA ARG A 100 9.61 12.77 10.94
C ARG A 100 8.17 12.29 11.05
N SER A 101 7.71 11.39 10.17
CA SER A 101 6.40 10.74 10.25
C SER A 101 6.23 10.02 11.59
N THR A 102 7.24 9.25 12.00
CA THR A 102 7.26 8.57 13.31
C THR A 102 7.08 9.54 14.48
N GLN A 103 7.81 10.68 14.48
CA GLN A 103 7.66 11.71 15.51
C GLN A 103 6.23 12.31 15.52
N ILE A 104 5.69 12.62 14.35
CA ILE A 104 4.34 13.17 14.19
C ILE A 104 3.30 12.20 14.78
N TRP A 105 3.31 10.95 14.37
CA TRP A 105 2.37 9.96 14.88
C TRP A 105 2.56 9.70 16.38
N ASN A 106 3.79 9.53 16.83
CA ASN A 106 4.10 9.28 18.25
C ASN A 106 3.70 10.43 19.18
N SER A 107 3.71 11.67 18.70
CA SER A 107 3.20 12.83 19.44
C SER A 107 1.69 13.01 19.34
N SER A 108 1.06 12.43 18.32
CA SER A 108 -0.36 12.62 17.99
C SER A 108 -1.29 11.59 18.67
N VAL A 109 -0.80 10.38 18.96
CA VAL A 109 -1.59 9.27 19.51
C VAL A 109 -0.92 8.65 20.74
N SER A 110 -1.74 8.10 21.65
CA SER A 110 -1.27 7.55 22.93
C SER A 110 -1.23 6.04 22.97
N ASN A 111 -2.15 5.35 22.28
CA ASN A 111 -2.35 3.91 22.42
C ASN A 111 -1.42 3.06 21.57
N VAL A 112 -0.72 3.68 20.62
CA VAL A 112 0.29 3.04 19.76
C VAL A 112 1.51 3.94 19.61
N LYS A 113 2.70 3.32 19.53
CA LYS A 113 3.97 3.98 19.27
C LYS A 113 4.70 3.26 18.14
N LEU A 114 5.24 4.02 17.21
CA LEU A 114 6.08 3.53 16.13
C LEU A 114 7.55 3.52 16.58
N GLN A 115 8.28 2.48 16.24
CA GLN A 115 9.69 2.34 16.56
C GLN A 115 10.45 1.72 15.38
N SER A 116 11.63 2.27 15.06
CA SER A 116 12.53 1.65 14.10
C SER A 116 13.16 0.39 14.69
N GLY A 117 13.30 -0.66 13.87
CA GLY A 117 13.92 -1.92 14.25
C GLY A 117 14.54 -2.65 13.07
N SER A 118 15.06 -3.85 13.33
CA SER A 118 15.58 -4.73 12.29
C SER A 118 14.47 -5.39 11.48
N ALA A 119 14.77 -5.87 10.28
CA ALA A 119 13.81 -6.58 9.42
C ALA A 119 13.19 -7.82 10.11
N SER A 120 13.96 -8.51 10.98
CA SER A 120 13.45 -9.68 11.72
C SER A 120 12.50 -9.34 12.86
N ALA A 121 12.55 -8.10 13.37
CA ALA A 121 11.68 -7.63 14.45
C ALA A 121 10.49 -6.80 13.93
N ALA A 122 10.51 -6.39 12.66
CA ALA A 122 9.55 -5.46 12.10
C ALA A 122 8.15 -6.09 11.94
N ASP A 123 7.12 -5.27 12.16
CA ASP A 123 5.71 -5.56 11.86
C ASP A 123 5.35 -5.13 10.44
N PHE A 124 6.10 -4.18 9.88
CA PHE A 124 6.03 -3.76 8.48
C PHE A 124 7.35 -3.13 8.04
N SER A 125 7.50 -2.89 6.74
CA SER A 125 8.72 -2.27 6.19
C SER A 125 8.41 -1.07 5.31
N TYR A 126 9.39 -0.17 5.16
CA TYR A 126 9.39 0.85 4.12
C TYR A 126 10.25 0.38 2.93
N ARG A 127 9.80 0.72 1.72
CA ARG A 127 10.49 0.49 0.45
C ARG A 127 10.42 1.76 -0.38
N GLU A 128 11.34 1.92 -1.31
CA GLU A 128 11.36 3.08 -2.19
C GLU A 128 11.67 2.68 -3.63
N GLY A 129 11.31 3.54 -4.58
CA GLY A 129 11.59 3.34 -5.99
C GLY A 129 10.73 4.22 -6.89
N ASN A 130 10.49 3.75 -8.11
CA ASN A 130 9.56 4.37 -9.05
C ASN A 130 8.41 3.40 -9.32
N ASP A 131 7.18 3.85 -9.12
CA ASP A 131 5.97 3.10 -9.43
C ASP A 131 4.94 4.06 -10.05
N SER A 132 4.26 3.63 -11.09
CA SER A 132 3.23 4.43 -11.76
C SER A 132 2.00 4.68 -10.89
N ARG A 133 1.81 3.89 -9.84
CA ARG A 133 0.75 4.06 -8.83
C ARG A 133 1.04 5.19 -7.84
N GLY A 134 2.29 5.64 -7.74
CA GLY A 134 2.75 6.54 -6.69
C GLY A 134 3.16 5.80 -5.43
N SER A 135 3.07 6.46 -4.28
CA SER A 135 3.29 5.85 -2.96
C SER A 135 2.01 5.15 -2.49
N TYR A 136 2.18 4.04 -1.78
CA TYR A 136 1.06 3.24 -1.30
C TYR A 136 1.46 2.33 -0.14
N ALA A 137 0.45 1.93 0.63
CA ALA A 137 0.54 0.88 1.64
C ALA A 137 -0.01 -0.43 1.08
N SER A 138 0.68 -1.54 1.31
CA SER A 138 0.30 -2.87 0.79
C SER A 138 0.57 -3.97 1.80
N THR A 139 -0.22 -5.04 1.75
CA THR A 139 -0.03 -6.25 2.55
C THR A 139 -0.24 -7.49 1.69
N ASP A 140 0.45 -8.58 2.02
CA ASP A 140 0.21 -9.90 1.45
C ASP A 140 -0.98 -10.64 2.10
N GLY A 141 -1.67 -9.97 3.07
CA GLY A 141 -2.77 -10.56 3.83
C GLY A 141 -2.36 -11.67 4.80
N ARG A 142 -1.06 -11.95 4.96
CA ARG A 142 -0.50 -13.03 5.79
C ARG A 142 0.38 -12.52 6.93
N GLY A 143 0.22 -11.26 7.30
CA GLY A 143 0.98 -10.63 8.36
C GLY A 143 2.22 -9.87 7.88
N ASN A 144 2.52 -9.85 6.57
CA ASN A 144 3.58 -9.01 6.03
C ASN A 144 2.97 -7.79 5.32
N GLY A 145 3.49 -6.61 5.63
CA GLY A 145 3.08 -5.38 5.00
C GLY A 145 4.27 -4.48 4.69
N TYR A 146 4.07 -3.57 3.76
CA TYR A 146 5.06 -2.55 3.46
C TYR A 146 4.42 -1.25 2.96
N ILE A 147 5.10 -0.15 3.21
CA ILE A 147 4.86 1.14 2.57
C ILE A 147 5.87 1.28 1.44
N PHE A 148 5.39 1.61 0.24
CA PHE A 148 6.22 1.97 -0.89
C PHE A 148 6.20 3.49 -1.08
N LEU A 149 7.36 4.12 -1.16
CA LEU A 149 7.54 5.56 -1.37
C LEU A 149 8.05 5.81 -2.79
N ASP A 150 7.23 6.42 -3.62
CA ASP A 150 7.56 6.73 -5.02
C ASP A 150 8.37 8.01 -5.12
N TYR A 151 9.51 7.97 -5.83
CA TYR A 151 10.40 9.12 -5.94
C TYR A 151 9.76 10.32 -6.63
N ARG A 152 9.02 10.12 -7.70
CA ARG A 152 8.42 11.23 -8.49
C ARG A 152 7.28 11.88 -7.71
N GLN A 153 6.45 11.09 -7.06
CA GLN A 153 5.37 11.62 -6.25
C GLN A 153 5.90 12.43 -5.06
N ASN A 154 6.97 11.96 -4.41
CA ASN A 154 7.61 12.67 -3.31
C ASN A 154 8.38 13.94 -3.74
N GLN A 155 8.66 14.11 -5.03
CA GLN A 155 9.14 15.38 -5.61
C GLN A 155 7.99 16.34 -5.94
N GLN A 156 6.81 15.84 -6.23
CA GLN A 156 5.64 16.62 -6.60
C GLN A 156 4.87 17.13 -5.37
N TYR A 157 4.79 16.33 -4.31
CA TYR A 157 4.06 16.62 -3.08
C TYR A 157 5.04 16.76 -1.91
N ASP A 158 4.56 17.33 -0.79
CA ASP A 158 5.35 17.33 0.46
C ASP A 158 5.65 15.90 0.90
N SER A 159 6.91 15.54 0.89
CA SER A 159 7.37 14.17 1.12
C SER A 159 7.10 13.68 2.56
N THR A 160 7.10 14.60 3.55
CA THR A 160 6.73 14.26 4.92
C THR A 160 5.24 13.95 5.01
N ARG A 161 4.41 14.73 4.32
CA ARG A 161 2.97 14.49 4.23
C ARG A 161 2.68 13.13 3.56
N VAL A 162 3.33 12.82 2.42
CA VAL A 162 3.18 11.52 1.75
C VAL A 162 3.52 10.40 2.73
N THR A 163 4.70 10.45 3.36
CA THR A 163 5.15 9.41 4.28
C THR A 163 4.23 9.26 5.51
N ALA A 164 3.76 10.38 6.08
CA ALA A 164 2.86 10.35 7.23
C ALA A 164 1.46 9.81 6.87
N HIS A 165 0.97 10.10 5.65
CA HIS A 165 -0.28 9.57 5.12
C HIS A 165 -0.21 8.05 4.96
N GLU A 166 0.81 7.52 4.28
CA GLU A 166 0.99 6.06 4.12
C GLU A 166 1.12 5.36 5.48
N THR A 167 1.79 6.00 6.45
CA THR A 167 1.86 5.49 7.83
C THR A 167 0.48 5.45 8.49
N GLY A 168 -0.42 6.36 8.15
CA GLY A 168 -1.81 6.38 8.60
C GLY A 168 -2.58 5.11 8.25
N HIS A 169 -2.32 4.51 7.09
CA HIS A 169 -2.92 3.22 6.70
C HIS A 169 -2.47 2.08 7.61
N VAL A 170 -1.20 2.04 7.98
CA VAL A 170 -0.68 1.08 8.99
C VAL A 170 -1.42 1.21 10.31
N LEU A 171 -1.78 2.44 10.68
CA LEU A 171 -2.50 2.75 11.92
C LEU A 171 -4.03 2.57 11.81
N GLY A 172 -4.55 2.15 10.65
CA GLY A 172 -5.94 1.79 10.44
C GLY A 172 -6.84 2.88 9.85
N LEU A 173 -6.25 3.94 9.30
CA LEU A 173 -7.00 5.00 8.64
C LEU A 173 -7.20 4.69 7.16
N PRO A 174 -8.43 4.78 6.63
CA PRO A 174 -8.69 4.75 5.19
C PRO A 174 -8.47 6.13 4.57
N ASP A 175 -8.34 6.16 3.26
CA ASP A 175 -8.32 7.38 2.47
C ASP A 175 -9.61 8.19 2.55
N HIS A 176 -9.46 9.52 2.47
CA HIS A 176 -10.56 10.48 2.36
C HIS A 176 -10.22 11.60 1.35
N TYR A 177 -9.99 11.24 0.09
CA TYR A 177 -9.47 12.14 -0.95
C TYR A 177 -10.28 13.42 -1.20
N SER A 178 -11.56 13.47 -0.82
CA SER A 178 -12.40 14.67 -0.87
C SER A 178 -12.20 15.61 0.33
N GLY A 179 -11.38 15.22 1.30
CA GLY A 179 -11.10 16.01 2.49
C GLY A 179 -10.22 17.24 2.21
N PRO A 180 -10.24 18.23 3.12
CA PRO A 180 -9.37 19.40 3.03
C PRO A 180 -7.92 19.09 3.40
N CYS A 181 -7.01 20.03 3.15
CA CYS A 181 -5.59 19.90 3.53
C CYS A 181 -5.36 19.67 5.04
N SER A 182 -6.28 20.08 5.90
CA SER A 182 -6.22 19.82 7.34
C SER A 182 -6.47 18.36 7.73
N GLU A 183 -6.92 17.53 6.82
CA GLU A 183 -7.00 16.08 6.96
C GLU A 183 -5.78 15.43 6.32
N LEU A 184 -5.03 14.64 7.09
CA LEU A 184 -3.85 13.94 6.57
C LEU A 184 -4.28 12.89 5.53
N MET A 185 -5.37 12.16 5.81
CA MET A 185 -5.87 11.08 4.93
C MET A 185 -6.61 11.60 3.69
N SER A 186 -6.64 12.91 3.44
CA SER A 186 -7.06 13.46 2.14
C SER A 186 -5.99 13.25 1.05
N GLY A 187 -4.82 12.75 1.41
CA GLY A 187 -3.75 12.38 0.48
C GLY A 187 -3.35 13.51 -0.45
N GLY A 188 -3.29 13.20 -1.74
CA GLY A 188 -3.04 14.16 -2.82
C GLY A 188 -4.26 14.98 -3.24
N GLY A 189 -5.46 14.74 -2.68
CA GLY A 189 -6.71 15.43 -3.04
C GLY A 189 -6.65 16.94 -2.99
N PRO A 190 -6.09 17.58 -1.93
CA PRO A 190 -5.92 19.02 -1.84
C PRO A 190 -4.87 19.62 -2.79
N GLY A 191 -4.09 18.80 -3.50
CA GLY A 191 -3.05 19.22 -4.43
C GLY A 191 -1.68 19.44 -3.78
N PRO A 192 -0.64 19.72 -4.63
CA PRO A 192 0.76 19.78 -4.20
C PRO A 192 1.11 20.91 -3.23
N SER A 193 0.29 21.96 -3.16
CA SER A 193 0.50 23.05 -2.20
C SER A 193 0.16 22.69 -0.76
N CYS A 194 -0.49 21.54 -0.52
CA CYS A 194 -0.83 21.08 0.81
C CYS A 194 0.40 20.40 1.47
N THR A 195 0.90 21.02 2.53
CA THR A 195 2.09 20.54 3.28
C THR A 195 1.77 20.02 4.68
N ASN A 196 0.47 19.96 5.06
CA ASN A 196 0.10 19.46 6.39
C ASN A 196 0.37 17.95 6.51
N ALA A 197 1.33 17.57 7.35
CA ALA A 197 1.67 16.18 7.64
C ALA A 197 1.12 15.69 9.00
N VAL A 198 0.36 16.53 9.71
CA VAL A 198 -0.16 16.21 11.04
C VAL A 198 -1.60 15.72 10.94
N PRO A 199 -1.95 14.55 11.52
CA PRO A 199 -3.32 14.08 11.55
C PRO A 199 -4.23 15.02 12.35
N ASN A 200 -5.45 15.23 11.89
CA ASN A 200 -6.43 16.07 12.60
C ASN A 200 -6.99 15.36 13.87
N ALA A 201 -7.83 16.04 14.63
CA ALA A 201 -8.37 15.50 15.88
C ALA A 201 -9.22 14.24 15.67
N ALA A 202 -9.99 14.16 14.57
CA ALA A 202 -10.83 13.01 14.25
C ALA A 202 -9.97 11.78 13.87
N GLU A 203 -8.92 11.98 13.07
CA GLU A 203 -7.95 10.96 12.68
C GLU A 203 -7.22 10.40 13.90
N ARG A 204 -6.68 11.26 14.77
CA ARG A 204 -6.04 10.84 16.03
C ARG A 204 -6.97 10.05 16.95
N SER A 205 -8.20 10.54 17.11
CA SER A 205 -9.21 9.86 17.93
C SER A 205 -9.57 8.48 17.37
N ARG A 206 -9.67 8.36 16.04
CA ARG A 206 -9.94 7.09 15.37
C ARG A 206 -8.80 6.09 15.59
N VAL A 207 -7.55 6.49 15.40
CA VAL A 207 -6.37 5.63 15.67
C VAL A 207 -6.38 5.17 17.12
N ASN A 208 -6.52 6.07 18.08
CA ASN A 208 -6.56 5.69 19.49
C ASN A 208 -7.66 4.67 19.82
N ARG A 209 -8.87 4.81 19.24
CA ARG A 209 -9.94 3.84 19.44
C ARG A 209 -9.63 2.48 18.79
N LEU A 210 -9.09 2.48 17.58
CA LEU A 210 -8.76 1.25 16.86
C LEU A 210 -7.70 0.43 17.62
N TRP A 211 -6.69 1.09 18.16
CA TRP A 211 -5.60 0.42 18.92
C TRP A 211 -6.02 0.02 20.32
N ALA A 212 -6.94 0.74 20.97
CA ALA A 212 -7.48 0.34 22.27
C ALA A 212 -8.31 -0.96 22.20
N GLY A 213 -9.17 -1.10 21.17
CA GLY A 213 -10.07 -2.25 21.04
C GLY A 213 -9.54 -3.37 20.16
N GLY A 214 -8.87 -3.02 19.06
CA GLY A 214 -8.42 -3.98 18.06
C GLY A 214 -7.33 -4.92 18.57
N LEU A 215 -6.40 -4.42 19.40
CA LEU A 215 -5.35 -5.25 19.96
C LEU A 215 -5.89 -6.32 20.90
N ALA A 216 -6.88 -6.01 21.74
CA ALA A 216 -7.48 -7.01 22.63
C ALA A 216 -8.05 -8.19 21.84
N ALA A 217 -8.85 -7.90 20.80
CA ALA A 217 -9.41 -8.93 19.93
C ALA A 217 -8.35 -9.72 19.15
N ALA A 218 -7.24 -9.11 18.76
CA ALA A 218 -6.15 -9.79 18.08
C ALA A 218 -5.34 -10.69 19.05
N MET A 219 -5.15 -10.26 20.30
CA MET A 219 -4.51 -11.06 21.35
C MET A 219 -5.33 -12.30 21.70
N ASP A 220 -6.65 -12.19 21.83
CA ASP A 220 -7.51 -13.33 22.10
C ASP A 220 -7.33 -14.42 21.02
N LYS A 221 -7.30 -14.01 19.75
CA LYS A 221 -7.04 -14.92 18.62
C LYS A 221 -5.63 -15.53 18.65
N ALA A 222 -4.60 -14.75 19.02
CA ALA A 222 -3.23 -15.25 19.11
C ALA A 222 -3.10 -16.29 20.24
N LEU A 223 -3.71 -16.06 21.38
CA LEU A 223 -3.74 -17.00 22.50
C LEU A 223 -4.49 -18.30 22.16
N GLU A 224 -5.63 -18.21 21.50
CA GLU A 224 -6.37 -19.39 21.00
C GLU A 224 -5.53 -20.23 20.01
N LYS A 225 -4.74 -19.57 19.15
CA LYS A 225 -3.85 -20.24 18.19
C LYS A 225 -2.69 -20.97 18.88
N SER A 226 -2.12 -20.38 19.94
CA SER A 226 -1.02 -20.98 20.69
C SER A 226 -1.44 -22.13 21.63
N ALA A 227 -2.73 -22.23 21.95
CA ALA A 227 -3.31 -23.29 22.80
C ALA A 227 -3.69 -24.58 22.03
N ARG A 228 -3.56 -24.57 20.70
CA ARG A 228 -3.83 -25.73 19.79
C ARG A 228 -2.55 -26.41 19.36
#